data_a0f2c64154c4d6bb79956378adab12d3
#
_entry.id   a0f2c64154c4d6bb79956378adab12d3
#
_cell.length_a   1.000
_cell.length_b   1.000
_cell.length_c   1.000
_cell.angle_alpha   90.00
_cell.angle_beta   90.00
_cell.angle_gamma   90.00
#
_symmetry.space_group_name_H-M   'P 1'
#
loop_
_entity.id
_entity.type
_entity.pdbx_description
1 polymer ?
#
loop_
_entity_poly.entity_id
_entity_poly.type
_entity_poly.pdbx_seq_one_letter_code
_entity_poly.pdbx_strand_id
1 'polypeptide(L)'
;METRPLPARLGALWAGLSLALLTVLFGQAIGIAFGAAEDAMKARLRDDAAAVTATLYKGDPALAKPVVDKAWVYVQRAHLHAGAMGTTALILIVLLAALDAPRGPTRLVAWALGAGGLAYSVYWLWAGFLAPGLGSTGAAKARLAWLALPSSGAYV
;
A
#
# COMPACT_ATOMS: atom_id res chain seq x y z
N MET A 1 14.62 -8.49 37.85
CA MET A 1 13.84 -8.93 36.67
C MET A 1 14.84 -9.29 35.58
N GLU A 2 14.91 -10.55 35.22
CA GLU A 2 15.84 -11.00 34.17
C GLU A 2 15.32 -10.58 32.81
N THR A 3 16.09 -9.75 32.10
CA THR A 3 15.72 -9.26 30.75
C THR A 3 15.90 -10.38 29.74
N ARG A 4 14.89 -10.65 28.93
CA ARG A 4 14.97 -11.68 27.90
C ARG A 4 15.94 -11.28 26.78
N PRO A 5 16.66 -12.25 26.20
CA PRO A 5 17.55 -11.97 25.10
C PRO A 5 16.80 -11.44 23.87
N LEU A 6 17.41 -10.51 23.13
CA LEU A 6 16.81 -9.85 21.96
C LEU A 6 16.20 -10.84 20.93
N PRO A 7 16.84 -11.98 20.59
CA PRO A 7 16.25 -12.93 19.64
C PRO A 7 14.88 -13.48 20.10
N ALA A 8 14.71 -13.74 21.39
CA ALA A 8 13.42 -14.21 21.93
C ALA A 8 12.35 -13.12 21.89
N ARG A 9 12.74 -11.84 22.03
CA ARG A 9 11.85 -10.68 21.91
C ARG A 9 11.41 -10.47 20.45
N LEU A 10 12.36 -10.53 19.50
CA LEU A 10 12.06 -10.47 18.07
C LEU A 10 11.19 -11.63 17.61
N GLY A 11 11.46 -12.86 18.09
CA GLY A 11 10.62 -14.03 17.83
C GLY A 11 9.17 -13.85 18.29
N ALA A 12 8.94 -13.07 19.36
CA ALA A 12 7.59 -12.77 19.82
C ALA A 12 6.83 -11.78 18.89
N LEU A 13 7.54 -11.06 18.01
CA LEU A 13 7.01 -10.06 17.08
C LEU A 13 7.06 -10.54 15.62
N TRP A 14 7.32 -11.83 15.39
CA TRP A 14 7.55 -12.41 14.06
C TRP A 14 6.46 -12.05 13.03
N ALA A 15 5.18 -12.03 13.43
CA ALA A 15 4.08 -11.74 12.52
C ALA A 15 4.14 -10.29 11.99
N GLY A 16 4.39 -9.31 12.86
CA GLY A 16 4.59 -7.91 12.46
C GLY A 16 5.82 -7.74 11.57
N LEU A 17 6.94 -8.39 11.93
CA LEU A 17 8.17 -8.37 11.14
C LEU A 17 7.96 -8.98 9.75
N SER A 18 7.27 -10.11 9.65
CA SER A 18 6.98 -10.76 8.38
C SER A 18 6.08 -9.91 7.49
N LEU A 19 5.03 -9.27 8.06
CA LEU A 19 4.16 -8.36 7.32
C LEU A 19 4.91 -7.12 6.85
N ALA A 20 5.78 -6.53 7.68
CA ALA A 20 6.59 -5.39 7.31
C ALA A 20 7.59 -5.76 6.19
N LEU A 21 8.25 -6.92 6.27
CA LEU A 21 9.11 -7.43 5.22
C LEU A 21 8.34 -7.69 3.93
N LEU A 22 7.16 -8.31 4.02
CA LEU A 22 6.28 -8.53 2.87
C LEU A 22 5.88 -7.19 2.21
N THR A 23 5.67 -6.14 3.00
CA THR A 23 5.39 -4.80 2.49
C THR A 23 6.55 -4.27 1.66
N VAL A 24 7.80 -4.41 2.14
CA VAL A 24 9.00 -4.02 1.39
C VAL A 24 9.11 -4.83 0.09
N LEU A 25 8.95 -6.15 0.16
CA LEU A 25 9.02 -7.03 -1.00
C LEU A 25 7.91 -6.72 -2.03
N PHE A 26 6.71 -6.39 -1.57
CA PHE A 26 5.62 -5.92 -2.42
C PHE A 26 6.01 -4.63 -3.16
N GLY A 27 6.63 -3.67 -2.46
CA GLY A 27 7.18 -2.46 -3.08
C GLY A 27 8.22 -2.78 -4.15
N GLN A 28 9.17 -3.67 -3.85
CA GLN A 28 10.19 -4.09 -4.82
C GLN A 28 9.57 -4.77 -6.04
N ALA A 29 8.57 -5.62 -5.86
CA ALA A 29 7.86 -6.28 -6.96
C ALA A 29 7.18 -5.26 -7.89
N ILE A 30 6.54 -4.21 -7.33
CA ILE A 30 5.98 -3.11 -8.13
C ILE A 30 7.10 -2.36 -8.87
N GLY A 31 8.24 -2.08 -8.23
CA GLY A 31 9.39 -1.44 -8.86
C GLY A 31 9.94 -2.25 -10.04
N ILE A 32 10.06 -3.57 -9.90
CA ILE A 32 10.44 -4.47 -10.99
C ILE A 32 9.39 -4.41 -12.12
N ALA A 33 8.11 -4.42 -11.78
CA ALA A 33 7.03 -4.31 -12.77
C ALA A 33 7.08 -2.97 -13.54
N PHE A 34 7.49 -1.87 -12.92
CA PHE A 34 7.73 -0.62 -13.61
C PHE A 34 8.84 -0.75 -14.67
N GLY A 35 9.97 -1.39 -14.30
CA GLY A 35 11.06 -1.58 -15.27
C GLY A 35 10.69 -2.52 -16.42
N ALA A 36 9.88 -3.54 -16.16
CA ALA A 36 9.59 -4.61 -17.12
C ALA A 36 8.30 -4.39 -17.94
N ALA A 37 7.32 -3.65 -17.42
CA ALA A 37 5.96 -3.63 -17.97
C ALA A 37 5.24 -2.27 -17.81
N GLU A 38 5.96 -1.16 -17.68
CA GLU A 38 5.36 0.18 -17.50
C GLU A 38 4.36 0.52 -18.59
N ASP A 39 4.75 0.30 -19.86
CA ASP A 39 3.89 0.61 -21.01
C ASP A 39 2.61 -0.23 -21.02
N ALA A 40 2.70 -1.51 -20.66
CA ALA A 40 1.54 -2.40 -20.53
C ALA A 40 0.60 -1.94 -19.39
N MET A 41 1.16 -1.54 -18.26
CA MET A 41 0.38 -0.99 -17.15
C MET A 41 -0.34 0.31 -17.54
N LYS A 42 0.36 1.22 -18.22
CA LYS A 42 -0.23 2.47 -18.73
C LYS A 42 -1.27 2.21 -19.84
N ALA A 43 -1.03 1.22 -20.71
CA ALA A 43 -2.00 0.81 -21.71
C ALA A 43 -3.29 0.33 -21.05
N ARG A 44 -3.17 -0.55 -20.02
CA ARG A 44 -4.32 -1.02 -19.24
C ARG A 44 -5.15 0.12 -18.66
N LEU A 45 -4.51 1.14 -18.07
CA LEU A 45 -5.24 2.30 -17.54
C LEU A 45 -6.00 3.07 -18.63
N ARG A 46 -5.41 3.21 -19.83
CA ARG A 46 -6.05 3.85 -20.98
C ARG A 46 -7.22 3.02 -21.51
N ASP A 47 -7.06 1.70 -21.60
CA ASP A 47 -8.09 0.78 -22.08
C ASP A 47 -9.29 0.76 -21.13
N ASP A 48 -9.05 0.72 -19.81
CA ASP A 48 -10.11 0.80 -18.82
C ASP A 48 -10.89 2.13 -18.90
N ALA A 49 -10.23 3.26 -19.21
CA ALA A 49 -10.88 4.54 -19.47
C ALA A 49 -11.66 4.53 -20.78
N ALA A 50 -11.08 3.98 -21.84
CA ALA A 50 -11.69 3.91 -23.17
C ALA A 50 -13.00 3.12 -23.14
N ALA A 51 -13.03 2.02 -22.39
CA ALA A 51 -14.21 1.16 -22.24
C ALA A 51 -15.45 1.89 -21.68
N VAL A 52 -15.24 2.97 -20.91
CA VAL A 52 -16.32 3.75 -20.27
C VAL A 52 -16.42 5.20 -20.78
N THR A 53 -15.74 5.52 -21.89
CA THR A 53 -15.68 6.90 -22.42
C THR A 53 -17.06 7.44 -22.75
N ALA A 54 -17.92 6.65 -23.38
CA ALA A 54 -19.26 7.07 -23.75
C ALA A 54 -20.16 7.39 -22.53
N THR A 55 -19.98 6.64 -21.43
CA THR A 55 -20.86 6.71 -20.25
C THR A 55 -20.35 7.66 -19.19
N LEU A 56 -19.05 7.59 -18.86
CA LEU A 56 -18.47 8.33 -17.73
C LEU A 56 -17.68 9.59 -18.16
N TYR A 57 -17.21 9.65 -19.40
CA TYR A 57 -16.44 10.77 -19.94
C TYR A 57 -17.20 11.51 -21.05
N LYS A 58 -18.54 11.39 -21.10
CA LYS A 58 -19.42 12.12 -22.03
C LYS A 58 -19.05 11.96 -23.53
N GLY A 59 -18.43 10.85 -23.89
CA GLY A 59 -17.92 10.59 -25.24
C GLY A 59 -16.61 11.32 -25.58
N ASP A 60 -16.02 12.08 -24.66
CA ASP A 60 -14.80 12.85 -24.89
C ASP A 60 -13.58 12.18 -24.22
N PRO A 61 -12.64 11.61 -24.99
CA PRO A 61 -11.42 11.04 -24.45
C PRO A 61 -10.52 12.03 -23.69
N ALA A 62 -10.63 13.34 -24.01
CA ALA A 62 -9.84 14.37 -23.34
C ALA A 62 -10.21 14.50 -21.85
N LEU A 63 -11.44 14.18 -21.47
CA LEU A 63 -11.88 14.15 -20.08
C LEU A 63 -11.31 12.96 -19.31
N ALA A 64 -10.96 11.87 -19.99
CA ALA A 64 -10.35 10.69 -19.36
C ALA A 64 -8.88 10.90 -19.00
N LYS A 65 -8.16 11.70 -19.81
CA LYS A 65 -6.70 11.87 -19.68
C LYS A 65 -6.26 12.27 -18.26
N PRO A 66 -6.82 13.31 -17.59
CA PRO A 66 -6.39 13.70 -16.25
C PRO A 66 -6.67 12.61 -15.19
N VAL A 67 -7.69 11.77 -15.40
CA VAL A 67 -7.98 10.63 -14.51
C VAL A 67 -6.93 9.55 -14.70
N VAL A 68 -6.58 9.20 -15.93
CA VAL A 68 -5.53 8.23 -16.26
C VAL A 68 -4.17 8.68 -15.72
N ASP A 69 -3.80 9.94 -15.95
CA ASP A 69 -2.54 10.51 -15.45
C ASP A 69 -2.48 10.44 -13.91
N LYS A 70 -3.57 10.79 -13.23
CA LYS A 70 -3.67 10.71 -11.78
C LYS A 70 -3.69 9.27 -11.26
N ALA A 71 -4.30 8.36 -11.99
CA ALA A 71 -4.33 6.92 -11.69
C ALA A 71 -2.90 6.34 -11.71
N TRP A 72 -2.09 6.72 -12.69
CA TRP A 72 -0.67 6.34 -12.74
C TRP A 72 0.11 6.83 -11.52
N VAL A 73 -0.12 8.07 -11.07
CA VAL A 73 0.46 8.58 -9.82
C VAL A 73 0.05 7.72 -8.61
N TYR A 74 -1.17 7.16 -8.59
CA TYR A 74 -1.58 6.27 -7.49
C TYR A 74 -0.84 4.92 -7.52
N VAL A 75 -0.63 4.37 -8.71
CA VAL A 75 0.20 3.17 -8.89
C VAL A 75 1.64 3.41 -8.40
N GLN A 76 2.23 4.55 -8.75
CA GLN A 76 3.56 4.95 -8.25
C GLN A 76 3.58 5.14 -6.72
N ARG A 77 2.51 5.72 -6.15
CA ARG A 77 2.37 5.84 -4.68
C ARG A 77 2.37 4.49 -3.97
N ALA A 78 1.77 3.47 -4.56
CA ALA A 78 1.80 2.13 -3.98
C ALA A 78 3.23 1.63 -3.77
N HIS A 79 4.10 1.78 -4.78
CA HIS A 79 5.52 1.46 -4.69
C HIS A 79 6.24 2.27 -3.59
N LEU A 80 6.06 3.59 -3.60
CA LEU A 80 6.72 4.48 -2.64
C LEU A 80 6.27 4.21 -1.20
N HIS A 81 4.96 4.04 -0.98
CA HIS A 81 4.43 3.75 0.36
C HIS A 81 4.89 2.38 0.85
N ALA A 82 4.89 1.36 -0.02
CA ALA A 82 5.35 0.03 0.36
C ALA A 82 6.82 0.05 0.81
N GLY A 83 7.69 0.72 0.07
CA GLY A 83 9.08 0.87 0.46
C GLY A 83 9.25 1.64 1.77
N ALA A 84 8.66 2.84 1.87
CA ALA A 84 8.80 3.71 3.03
C ALA A 84 8.15 3.11 4.29
N MET A 85 6.88 2.71 4.21
CA MET A 85 6.13 2.20 5.36
C MET A 85 6.68 0.85 5.83
N GLY A 86 7.01 -0.06 4.89
CA GLY A 86 7.59 -1.35 5.25
C GLY A 86 8.92 -1.21 5.99
N THR A 87 9.82 -0.37 5.49
CA THR A 87 11.12 -0.10 6.14
C THR A 87 10.94 0.57 7.50
N THR A 88 10.06 1.58 7.60
CA THR A 88 9.76 2.25 8.88
C THR A 88 9.16 1.26 9.88
N ALA A 89 8.23 0.39 9.46
CA ALA A 89 7.67 -0.63 10.32
C ALA A 89 8.75 -1.59 10.86
N LEU A 90 9.67 -2.07 10.00
CA LEU A 90 10.78 -2.93 10.43
C LEU A 90 11.64 -2.26 11.50
N ILE A 91 12.02 -0.99 11.29
CA ILE A 91 12.84 -0.23 12.25
C ILE A 91 12.09 -0.07 13.58
N LEU A 92 10.83 0.35 13.55
CA LEU A 92 10.04 0.58 14.77
C LEU A 92 9.81 -0.74 15.54
N ILE A 93 9.54 -1.85 14.86
CA ILE A 93 9.36 -3.16 15.51
C ILE A 93 10.66 -3.64 16.17
N VAL A 94 11.81 -3.43 15.53
CA VAL A 94 13.11 -3.75 16.13
C VAL A 94 13.39 -2.86 17.35
N LEU A 95 13.08 -1.57 17.28
CA LEU A 95 13.21 -0.65 18.42
C LEU A 95 12.30 -1.08 19.59
N LEU A 96 11.04 -1.42 19.32
CA LEU A 96 10.12 -1.95 20.33
C LEU A 96 10.65 -3.22 21.00
N ALA A 97 11.27 -4.13 20.23
CA ALA A 97 11.92 -5.31 20.78
C ALA A 97 13.15 -4.94 21.64
N ALA A 98 13.92 -3.93 21.26
CA ALA A 98 15.09 -3.47 22.02
C ALA A 98 14.70 -2.83 23.36
N LEU A 99 13.59 -2.10 23.42
CA LEU A 99 13.10 -1.43 24.64
C LEU A 99 12.50 -2.37 25.67
N ASP A 100 12.36 -3.67 25.38
CA ASP A 100 11.76 -4.68 26.27
C ASP A 100 10.37 -4.30 26.82
N ALA A 101 9.56 -3.66 25.99
CA ALA A 101 8.22 -3.20 26.33
C ALA A 101 7.24 -4.38 26.61
N PRO A 102 6.10 -4.16 27.29
CA PRO A 102 5.11 -5.21 27.60
C PRO A 102 4.65 -5.94 26.32
N ARG A 103 4.63 -7.29 26.38
CA ARG A 103 4.41 -8.14 25.19
C ARG A 103 3.10 -7.92 24.45
N GLY A 104 1.99 -7.75 25.18
CA GLY A 104 0.65 -7.63 24.59
C GLY A 104 0.54 -6.41 23.67
N PRO A 105 0.70 -5.20 24.20
CA PRO A 105 0.69 -3.97 23.42
C PRO A 105 1.73 -3.97 22.28
N THR A 106 2.96 -4.44 22.58
CA THR A 106 4.04 -4.48 21.58
C THR A 106 3.72 -5.38 20.38
N ARG A 107 3.10 -6.55 20.62
CA ARG A 107 2.64 -7.44 19.54
C ARG A 107 1.55 -6.78 18.70
N LEU A 108 0.59 -6.12 19.35
CA LEU A 108 -0.49 -5.43 18.67
C LEU A 108 0.06 -4.31 17.77
N VAL A 109 0.95 -3.48 18.32
CA VAL A 109 1.60 -2.39 17.55
C VAL A 109 2.43 -2.94 16.40
N ALA A 110 3.23 -3.98 16.62
CA ALA A 110 4.02 -4.60 15.56
C ALA A 110 3.15 -5.16 14.43
N TRP A 111 2.04 -5.82 14.79
CA TRP A 111 1.08 -6.32 13.82
C TRP A 111 0.39 -5.17 13.08
N ALA A 112 -0.05 -4.12 13.77
CA ALA A 112 -0.72 -2.97 13.18
C ALA A 112 0.20 -2.23 12.19
N LEU A 113 1.47 -1.99 12.55
CA LEU A 113 2.46 -1.39 11.66
C LEU A 113 2.67 -2.22 10.38
N GLY A 114 2.88 -3.54 10.52
CA GLY A 114 3.09 -4.42 9.37
C GLY A 114 1.86 -4.53 8.48
N ALA A 115 0.69 -4.84 9.07
CA ALA A 115 -0.57 -5.00 8.32
C ALA A 115 -1.06 -3.69 7.74
N GLY A 116 -0.98 -2.58 8.49
CA GLY A 116 -1.37 -1.25 8.05
C GLY A 116 -0.55 -0.79 6.86
N GLY A 117 0.77 -0.95 6.91
CA GLY A 117 1.67 -0.59 5.82
C GLY A 117 1.37 -1.37 4.53
N LEU A 118 1.18 -2.70 4.65
CA LEU A 118 0.85 -3.54 3.50
C LEU A 118 -0.51 -3.17 2.91
N ALA A 119 -1.54 -3.12 3.75
CA ALA A 119 -2.91 -2.86 3.31
C ALA A 119 -3.06 -1.46 2.68
N TYR A 120 -2.37 -0.45 3.23
CA TYR A 120 -2.38 0.90 2.66
C TYR A 120 -1.67 0.97 1.31
N SER A 121 -0.59 0.22 1.13
CA SER A 121 0.11 0.14 -0.15
C SER A 121 -0.74 -0.57 -1.21
N VAL A 122 -1.42 -1.66 -0.84
CA VAL A 122 -2.39 -2.36 -1.70
C VAL A 122 -3.55 -1.44 -2.07
N TYR A 123 -4.06 -0.65 -1.12
CA TYR A 123 -5.10 0.34 -1.40
C TYR A 123 -4.71 1.31 -2.53
N TRP A 124 -3.48 1.88 -2.50
CA TRP A 124 -3.05 2.81 -3.54
C TRP A 124 -2.91 2.13 -4.91
N LEU A 125 -2.38 0.90 -4.94
CA LEU A 125 -2.30 0.15 -6.19
C LEU A 125 -3.69 -0.12 -6.78
N TRP A 126 -4.59 -0.59 -5.94
CA TRP A 126 -5.96 -0.91 -6.35
C TRP A 126 -6.74 0.33 -6.77
N ALA A 127 -6.64 1.43 -6.00
CA ALA A 127 -7.27 2.70 -6.37
C ALA A 127 -6.76 3.24 -7.71
N GLY A 128 -5.46 3.08 -8.01
CA GLY A 128 -4.89 3.43 -9.30
C GLY A 128 -5.56 2.68 -10.45
N PHE A 129 -5.61 1.35 -10.39
CA PHE A 129 -6.20 0.55 -11.47
C PHE A 129 -7.72 0.66 -11.57
N LEU A 130 -8.43 1.00 -10.49
CA LEU A 130 -9.88 1.19 -10.56
C LEU A 130 -10.30 2.56 -11.09
N ALA A 131 -9.50 3.61 -10.90
CA ALA A 131 -9.91 4.98 -11.14
C ALA A 131 -10.37 5.26 -12.59
N PRO A 132 -9.67 4.81 -13.64
CA PRO A 132 -10.10 5.06 -15.01
C PRO A 132 -11.46 4.44 -15.36
N GLY A 133 -11.70 3.20 -14.95
CA GLY A 133 -12.96 2.49 -15.18
C GLY A 133 -14.13 2.99 -14.32
N LEU A 134 -13.85 3.74 -13.24
CA LEU A 134 -14.86 4.39 -12.40
C LEU A 134 -15.08 5.88 -12.74
N GLY A 135 -14.42 6.39 -13.77
CA GLY A 135 -14.57 7.76 -14.26
C GLY A 135 -13.91 8.82 -13.37
N SER A 136 -13.41 8.47 -12.18
CA SER A 136 -12.69 9.42 -11.32
C SER A 136 -11.85 8.75 -10.24
N THR A 137 -10.78 9.44 -9.83
CA THR A 137 -9.96 9.03 -8.68
C THR A 137 -10.71 9.18 -7.34
N GLY A 138 -11.70 10.07 -7.28
CA GLY A 138 -12.57 10.23 -6.13
C GLY A 138 -13.45 9.00 -5.90
N ALA A 139 -14.09 8.50 -6.97
CA ALA A 139 -14.91 7.29 -6.92
C ALA A 139 -14.09 6.06 -6.50
N ALA A 140 -12.88 5.90 -7.03
CA ALA A 140 -11.99 4.80 -6.64
C ALA A 140 -11.63 4.85 -5.15
N LYS A 141 -11.29 6.03 -4.63
CA LYS A 141 -10.99 6.22 -3.20
C LYS A 141 -12.21 5.95 -2.31
N ALA A 142 -13.39 6.44 -2.70
CA ALA A 142 -14.61 6.21 -1.95
C ALA A 142 -14.96 4.72 -1.89
N ARG A 143 -14.82 4.00 -3.01
CA ARG A 143 -15.06 2.54 -3.08
C ARG A 143 -14.12 1.74 -2.18
N LEU A 144 -12.91 2.20 -1.97
CA LEU A 144 -11.88 1.53 -1.17
C LEU A 144 -11.67 2.17 0.22
N ALA A 145 -12.57 3.05 0.67
CA ALA A 145 -12.46 3.71 1.97
C ALA A 145 -12.41 2.70 3.14
N TRP A 146 -13.10 1.57 3.01
CA TRP A 146 -13.09 0.47 3.97
C TRP A 146 -11.69 -0.14 4.18
N LEU A 147 -10.81 -0.05 3.18
CA LEU A 147 -9.41 -0.49 3.26
C LEU A 147 -8.50 0.66 3.69
N ALA A 148 -8.68 1.85 3.14
CA ALA A 148 -7.84 3.01 3.39
C ALA A 148 -7.90 3.48 4.84
N LEU A 149 -9.11 3.63 5.41
CA LEU A 149 -9.30 4.19 6.75
C LEU A 149 -8.69 3.30 7.85
N PRO A 150 -9.00 1.99 7.92
CA PRO A 150 -8.41 1.15 8.96
C PRO A 150 -6.91 0.94 8.76
N SER A 151 -6.41 0.85 7.51
CA SER A 151 -4.98 0.64 7.26
C SER A 151 -4.14 1.87 7.60
N SER A 152 -4.60 3.08 7.29
CA SER A 152 -3.91 4.31 7.70
C SER A 152 -3.98 4.50 9.21
N GLY A 153 -5.14 4.28 9.85
CA GLY A 153 -5.30 4.38 11.29
C GLY A 153 -4.50 3.34 12.07
N ALA A 154 -4.28 2.15 11.52
CA ALA A 154 -3.46 1.12 12.15
C ALA A 154 -1.95 1.45 12.10
N TYR A 155 -1.54 2.28 11.14
CA TYR A 155 -0.14 2.64 10.96
C TYR A 155 0.26 3.90 11.76
N VAL A 156 -0.66 4.81 12.01
CA VAL A 156 -0.45 6.08 12.75
C VAL A 156 -0.81 5.93 14.21
#